data_62c17a60acbf9c9fedc1996cff5a6674
#
_entry.id   62c17a60acbf9c9fedc1996cff5a6674
#
_cell.length_a   1.000
_cell.length_b   1.000
_cell.length_c   1.000
_cell.angle_alpha   90.00
_cell.angle_beta   90.00
_cell.angle_gamma   90.00
#
_symmetry.space_group_name_H-M   'P 1'
#
loop_
_entity.id
_entity.type
_entity.pdbx_description
1 polymer ?
#
loop_
_entity_poly.entity_id
_entity_poly.type
_entity_poly.pdbx_seq_one_letter_code
_entity_poly.pdbx_strand_id
1 'polypeptide(L)'
;QDKYGLSWQLILTNPEGEKRPPVMLAMLFVTDTCEGTEEATDFYISLFQNSKRGQLARYPAGMEPNKEGSIMFTDFKLADQWFVAMDASSQMHKFKFNEAISFMVNCKDQQEIDHFWNALSAVPESEQCGWLKDKYGLSWQIIPEKMNELMGKNPEKTTPVMLQQKKIIIADLEKAGNE
;
A
#
# COMPACT_ATOMS: atom_id res chain seq x y z
N GLN A 1 -19.18 -8.76 5.73
CA GLN A 1 -18.44 -8.02 6.74
C GLN A 1 -18.41 -8.83 8.04
N ASP A 2 -17.26 -8.90 8.70
CA ASP A 2 -17.15 -9.58 9.98
C ASP A 2 -17.56 -8.66 11.17
N LYS A 3 -17.49 -9.19 12.40
CA LYS A 3 -17.85 -8.45 13.62
C LYS A 3 -16.93 -7.28 13.95
N TYR A 4 -15.78 -7.18 13.31
CA TYR A 4 -14.80 -6.10 13.48
C TYR A 4 -14.92 -5.02 12.38
N GLY A 5 -15.85 -5.19 11.44
CA GLY A 5 -16.06 -4.26 10.34
C GLY A 5 -15.23 -4.55 9.10
N LEU A 6 -14.38 -5.59 9.09
CA LEU A 6 -13.59 -5.97 7.92
C LEU A 6 -14.48 -6.68 6.88
N SER A 7 -14.36 -6.26 5.63
CA SER A 7 -15.06 -6.89 4.52
C SER A 7 -14.26 -8.08 3.98
N TRP A 8 -14.96 -9.17 3.70
CA TRP A 8 -14.39 -10.38 3.13
C TRP A 8 -15.03 -10.70 1.79
N GLN A 9 -14.22 -11.15 0.85
CA GLN A 9 -14.66 -11.71 -0.42
C GLN A 9 -14.15 -13.14 -0.51
N LEU A 10 -15.02 -14.06 -0.95
CA LEU A 10 -14.68 -15.45 -1.18
C LEU A 10 -14.66 -15.70 -2.69
N ILE A 11 -13.51 -16.12 -3.21
CA ILE A 11 -13.32 -16.39 -4.63
C ILE A 11 -12.88 -17.84 -4.79
N LEU A 12 -13.53 -18.56 -5.70
CA LEU A 12 -13.10 -19.90 -6.07
C LEU A 12 -11.86 -19.78 -6.97
N THR A 13 -10.77 -20.38 -6.53
CA THR A 13 -9.50 -20.35 -7.28
C THR A 13 -9.47 -21.43 -8.37
N ASN A 14 -8.80 -21.14 -9.49
CA ASN A 14 -8.49 -22.15 -10.49
C ASN A 14 -7.38 -23.06 -9.96
N PRO A 15 -7.64 -24.38 -9.79
CA PRO A 15 -6.65 -25.33 -9.26
C PRO A 15 -5.45 -25.53 -10.19
N GLU A 16 -5.58 -25.27 -11.50
CA GLU A 16 -4.53 -25.41 -12.50
C GLU A 16 -3.70 -24.13 -12.71
N GLY A 17 -4.11 -23.01 -12.07
CA GLY A 17 -3.42 -21.73 -12.20
C GLY A 17 -2.21 -21.58 -11.27
N GLU A 18 -1.48 -20.48 -11.44
CA GLU A 18 -0.43 -20.11 -10.48
C GLU A 18 -1.03 -19.97 -9.09
N LYS A 19 -0.43 -20.63 -8.10
CA LYS A 19 -0.95 -20.62 -6.74
C LYS A 19 -0.95 -19.22 -6.15
N ARG A 20 -2.06 -18.88 -5.52
CA ARG A 20 -2.24 -17.67 -4.70
C ARG A 20 -2.29 -18.03 -3.22
N PRO A 21 -1.85 -17.15 -2.31
CA PRO A 21 -2.08 -17.36 -0.88
C PRO A 21 -3.58 -17.43 -0.60
N PRO A 22 -4.00 -18.17 0.44
CA PRO A 22 -5.41 -18.34 0.76
C PRO A 22 -6.08 -17.04 1.23
N VAL A 23 -5.29 -16.05 1.67
CA VAL A 23 -5.75 -14.72 2.05
C VAL A 23 -4.91 -13.68 1.32
N MET A 24 -5.57 -12.76 0.62
CA MET A 24 -4.95 -11.64 -0.07
C MET A 24 -5.59 -10.33 0.38
N LEU A 25 -4.79 -9.27 0.46
CA LEU A 25 -5.30 -7.94 0.70
C LEU A 25 -5.97 -7.41 -0.57
N ALA A 26 -7.21 -6.91 -0.44
CA ALA A 26 -7.97 -6.35 -1.54
C ALA A 26 -8.11 -4.84 -1.37
N MET A 27 -7.76 -4.10 -2.42
CA MET A 27 -7.92 -2.65 -2.52
C MET A 27 -9.14 -2.34 -3.39
N LEU A 28 -10.06 -1.52 -2.89
CA LEU A 28 -11.20 -1.06 -3.65
C LEU A 28 -11.07 0.45 -3.89
N PHE A 29 -10.82 0.81 -5.14
CA PHE A 29 -10.73 2.20 -5.59
C PHE A 29 -12.13 2.72 -5.86
N VAL A 30 -12.64 3.51 -4.91
CA VAL A 30 -14.00 4.08 -5.00
C VAL A 30 -13.90 5.51 -5.50
N THR A 31 -14.32 5.73 -6.74
CA THR A 31 -14.28 7.04 -7.41
C THR A 31 -15.60 7.33 -8.13
N ASP A 32 -15.82 8.61 -8.44
CA ASP A 32 -17.02 9.04 -9.18
C ASP A 32 -17.00 8.54 -10.62
N THR A 33 -15.80 8.34 -11.18
CA THR A 33 -15.59 7.84 -12.53
C THR A 33 -15.50 6.32 -12.61
N CYS A 34 -15.46 5.62 -11.46
CA CYS A 34 -15.21 4.17 -11.38
C CYS A 34 -13.92 3.77 -12.12
N GLU A 35 -12.83 4.50 -11.84
CA GLU A 35 -11.51 4.32 -12.46
C GLU A 35 -10.41 4.62 -11.44
N GLY A 36 -9.18 4.17 -11.72
CA GLY A 36 -7.98 4.45 -10.93
C GLY A 36 -7.16 3.20 -10.61
N THR A 37 -7.80 2.04 -10.56
CA THR A 37 -7.15 0.77 -10.23
C THR A 37 -6.01 0.42 -11.18
N GLU A 38 -6.21 0.56 -12.48
CA GLU A 38 -5.17 0.17 -13.47
C GLU A 38 -3.94 1.04 -13.33
N GLU A 39 -4.11 2.37 -13.33
CA GLU A 39 -3.02 3.32 -13.15
C GLU A 39 -2.27 3.09 -11.83
N ALA A 40 -3.01 2.95 -10.73
CA ALA A 40 -2.42 2.75 -9.41
C ALA A 40 -1.62 1.45 -9.33
N THR A 41 -2.18 0.35 -9.83
CA THR A 41 -1.49 -0.95 -9.77
C THR A 41 -0.31 -1.03 -10.73
N ASP A 42 -0.35 -0.40 -11.92
CA ASP A 42 0.81 -0.27 -12.80
C ASP A 42 1.92 0.56 -12.14
N PHE A 43 1.56 1.65 -11.50
CA PHE A 43 2.50 2.47 -10.76
C PHE A 43 3.17 1.67 -9.63
N TYR A 44 2.41 0.96 -8.78
CA TYR A 44 2.99 0.15 -7.71
C TYR A 44 3.89 -0.97 -8.27
N ILE A 45 3.45 -1.68 -9.31
CA ILE A 45 4.26 -2.71 -9.96
C ILE A 45 5.60 -2.15 -10.46
N SER A 46 5.62 -0.92 -10.94
CA SER A 46 6.84 -0.27 -11.42
C SER A 46 7.85 0.08 -10.33
N LEU A 47 7.39 0.24 -9.07
CA LEU A 47 8.23 0.64 -7.94
C LEU A 47 8.95 -0.53 -7.27
N PHE A 48 8.32 -1.70 -7.22
CA PHE A 48 8.84 -2.85 -6.49
C PHE A 48 9.48 -3.86 -7.43
N GLN A 49 10.67 -4.32 -7.08
CA GLN A 49 11.32 -5.41 -7.81
C GLN A 49 10.51 -6.71 -7.69
N ASN A 50 10.66 -7.63 -8.65
CA ASN A 50 9.94 -8.91 -8.70
C ASN A 50 8.41 -8.78 -8.66
N SER A 51 7.89 -7.67 -9.17
CA SER A 51 6.47 -7.37 -9.24
C SER A 51 5.91 -7.73 -10.61
N LYS A 52 4.65 -8.11 -10.65
CA LYS A 52 3.96 -8.43 -11.90
C LYS A 52 2.45 -8.31 -11.75
N ARG A 53 1.77 -8.02 -12.85
CA ARG A 53 0.32 -8.19 -12.97
C ARG A 53 0.01 -9.68 -13.16
N GLY A 54 -1.04 -10.15 -12.52
CA GLY A 54 -1.60 -11.48 -12.74
C GLY A 54 -2.82 -11.42 -13.67
N GLN A 55 -3.98 -11.81 -13.15
CA GLN A 55 -5.24 -11.77 -13.89
C GLN A 55 -5.77 -10.34 -13.96
N LEU A 56 -6.51 -10.05 -15.03
CA LEU A 56 -7.21 -8.80 -15.20
C LEU A 56 -8.57 -9.07 -15.89
N ALA A 57 -9.64 -8.60 -15.25
CA ALA A 57 -10.98 -8.62 -15.80
C ALA A 57 -11.58 -7.21 -15.77
N ARG A 58 -12.32 -6.84 -16.81
CA ARG A 58 -12.97 -5.53 -16.93
C ARG A 58 -14.48 -5.65 -16.85
N TYR A 59 -15.13 -4.60 -16.40
CA TYR A 59 -16.59 -4.52 -16.43
C TYR A 59 -17.08 -4.53 -17.89
N PRO A 60 -18.00 -5.47 -18.25
CA PRO A 60 -18.67 -5.44 -19.52
C PRO A 60 -19.71 -4.30 -19.55
N ALA A 61 -20.26 -4.03 -20.74
CA ALA A 61 -21.41 -3.15 -20.89
C ALA A 61 -22.62 -3.62 -20.08
N GLY A 62 -23.43 -2.69 -19.59
CA GLY A 62 -24.68 -2.99 -18.86
C GLY A 62 -24.47 -3.31 -17.38
N MET A 63 -23.35 -2.94 -16.79
CA MET A 63 -23.04 -3.11 -15.36
C MET A 63 -23.04 -1.79 -14.59
N GLU A 64 -23.86 -0.82 -15.00
CA GLU A 64 -23.98 0.47 -14.30
C GLU A 64 -24.34 0.28 -12.81
N PRO A 65 -23.86 1.13 -11.92
CA PRO A 65 -23.11 2.37 -12.15
C PRO A 65 -21.59 2.17 -12.35
N ASN A 66 -21.10 0.93 -12.46
CA ASN A 66 -19.68 0.71 -12.77
C ASN A 66 -19.44 1.01 -14.25
N LYS A 67 -18.31 1.64 -14.54
CA LYS A 67 -17.97 2.06 -15.89
C LYS A 67 -17.51 0.87 -16.73
N GLU A 68 -18.09 0.70 -17.93
CA GLU A 68 -17.57 -0.25 -18.92
C GLU A 68 -16.08 -0.05 -19.17
N GLY A 69 -15.32 -1.17 -19.18
CA GLY A 69 -13.88 -1.18 -19.40
C GLY A 69 -13.03 -0.89 -18.16
N SER A 70 -13.59 -0.37 -17.05
CA SER A 70 -12.86 -0.23 -15.78
C SER A 70 -12.57 -1.59 -15.16
N ILE A 71 -11.70 -1.64 -14.17
CA ILE A 71 -11.20 -2.90 -13.60
C ILE A 71 -12.22 -3.51 -12.64
N MET A 72 -12.90 -4.57 -13.08
CA MET A 72 -13.76 -5.37 -12.24
C MET A 72 -12.95 -6.22 -11.24
N PHE A 73 -11.79 -6.70 -11.65
CA PHE A 73 -10.89 -7.49 -10.83
C PHE A 73 -9.49 -7.48 -11.45
N THR A 74 -8.47 -7.31 -10.63
CA THR A 74 -7.08 -7.64 -10.99
C THR A 74 -6.37 -8.19 -9.78
N ASP A 75 -5.56 -9.24 -9.96
CA ASP A 75 -4.56 -9.59 -8.97
C ASP A 75 -3.16 -9.18 -9.46
N PHE A 76 -2.28 -8.90 -8.54
CA PHE A 76 -0.92 -8.51 -8.84
C PHE A 76 0.00 -8.82 -7.67
N LYS A 77 1.30 -8.90 -7.97
CA LYS A 77 2.34 -9.17 -6.99
C LYS A 77 3.21 -7.93 -6.84
N LEU A 78 3.45 -7.50 -5.60
CA LEU A 78 4.48 -6.53 -5.24
C LEU A 78 5.54 -7.26 -4.43
N ALA A 79 6.76 -7.27 -4.90
CA ALA A 79 7.82 -8.13 -4.37
C ALA A 79 7.31 -9.59 -4.26
N ASP A 80 7.17 -10.12 -3.07
CA ASP A 80 6.68 -11.50 -2.85
C ASP A 80 5.24 -11.58 -2.36
N GLN A 81 4.54 -10.45 -2.21
CA GLN A 81 3.17 -10.40 -1.69
C GLN A 81 2.15 -10.22 -2.82
N TRP A 82 1.10 -11.06 -2.82
CA TRP A 82 -0.04 -10.94 -3.71
C TRP A 82 -1.12 -10.03 -3.14
N PHE A 83 -1.70 -9.22 -4.03
CA PHE A 83 -2.81 -8.29 -3.78
C PHE A 83 -3.90 -8.47 -4.81
N VAL A 84 -5.08 -7.96 -4.49
CA VAL A 84 -6.22 -7.80 -5.40
C VAL A 84 -6.60 -6.33 -5.43
N ALA A 85 -7.04 -5.85 -6.59
CA ALA A 85 -7.61 -4.51 -6.70
C ALA A 85 -8.80 -4.47 -7.66
N MET A 86 -9.72 -3.53 -7.41
CA MET A 86 -10.94 -3.34 -8.16
C MET A 86 -11.32 -1.86 -8.19
N ASP A 87 -11.94 -1.44 -9.28
CA ASP A 87 -12.68 -0.19 -9.35
C ASP A 87 -14.10 -0.36 -8.83
N ALA A 88 -14.65 0.68 -8.22
CA ALA A 88 -16.06 0.74 -7.86
C ALA A 88 -16.60 2.17 -7.94
N SER A 89 -17.86 2.31 -8.31
CA SER A 89 -18.53 3.60 -8.32
C SER A 89 -18.83 4.11 -6.91
N SER A 90 -18.62 5.40 -6.66
CA SER A 90 -19.00 6.11 -5.43
C SER A 90 -20.52 6.11 -5.18
N GLN A 91 -21.33 5.77 -6.18
CA GLN A 91 -22.78 5.55 -6.02
C GLN A 91 -23.07 4.29 -5.20
N MET A 92 -22.22 3.25 -5.31
CA MET A 92 -22.39 1.98 -4.60
C MET A 92 -21.70 1.96 -3.24
N HIS A 93 -20.56 2.66 -3.11
CA HIS A 93 -19.71 2.63 -1.92
C HIS A 93 -19.41 4.04 -1.44
N LYS A 94 -19.33 4.23 -0.12
CA LYS A 94 -19.10 5.55 0.50
C LYS A 94 -17.75 5.65 1.24
N PHE A 95 -17.00 4.56 1.31
CA PHE A 95 -15.68 4.55 1.95
C PHE A 95 -14.57 4.93 0.96
N LYS A 96 -13.47 5.39 1.50
CA LYS A 96 -12.21 5.67 0.81
C LYS A 96 -11.07 5.07 1.63
N PHE A 97 -9.90 5.01 1.06
CA PHE A 97 -8.69 4.68 1.84
C PHE A 97 -8.51 5.68 2.99
N ASN A 98 -8.03 5.18 4.11
CA ASN A 98 -7.69 5.95 5.30
C ASN A 98 -6.58 5.24 6.09
N GLU A 99 -6.15 5.83 7.19
CA GLU A 99 -5.03 5.35 8.01
C GLU A 99 -5.35 4.10 8.85
N ALA A 100 -6.58 3.56 8.80
CA ALA A 100 -6.92 2.30 9.48
C ALA A 100 -6.15 1.10 8.92
N ILE A 101 -5.74 1.18 7.65
CA ILE A 101 -4.87 0.20 6.99
C ILE A 101 -3.75 0.97 6.29
N SER A 102 -2.52 0.51 6.48
CA SER A 102 -1.35 0.99 5.76
C SER A 102 -0.49 -0.18 5.29
N PHE A 103 0.27 0.03 4.23
CA PHE A 103 1.27 -0.91 3.78
C PHE A 103 2.64 -0.51 4.33
N MET A 104 3.35 -1.48 4.90
CA MET A 104 4.69 -1.25 5.45
C MET A 104 5.74 -1.79 4.48
N VAL A 105 6.70 -0.93 4.15
CA VAL A 105 7.86 -1.27 3.34
C VAL A 105 9.10 -1.26 4.23
N ASN A 106 9.69 -2.44 4.42
CA ASN A 106 10.94 -2.59 5.17
C ASN A 106 12.11 -2.38 4.21
N CYS A 107 12.81 -1.26 4.38
CA CYS A 107 13.91 -0.85 3.52
C CYS A 107 15.26 -1.28 4.12
N LYS A 108 16.15 -1.82 3.29
CA LYS A 108 17.48 -2.29 3.72
C LYS A 108 18.42 -1.15 4.09
N ASP A 109 18.28 0.01 3.44
CA ASP A 109 19.15 1.16 3.56
C ASP A 109 18.44 2.49 3.28
N GLN A 110 19.16 3.62 3.45
CA GLN A 110 18.63 4.95 3.18
C GLN A 110 18.25 5.16 1.72
N GLN A 111 18.95 4.55 0.78
CA GLN A 111 18.67 4.69 -0.65
C GLN A 111 17.31 4.10 -1.00
N GLU A 112 16.94 2.95 -0.42
CA GLU A 112 15.61 2.37 -0.59
C GLU A 112 14.52 3.22 0.07
N ILE A 113 14.76 3.75 1.29
CA ILE A 113 13.84 4.71 1.93
C ILE A 113 13.61 5.90 1.00
N ASP A 114 14.66 6.50 0.48
CA ASP A 114 14.57 7.65 -0.41
C ASP A 114 13.84 7.34 -1.70
N HIS A 115 14.07 6.16 -2.29
CA HIS A 115 13.38 5.69 -3.49
C HIS A 115 11.86 5.62 -3.28
N PHE A 116 11.40 4.88 -2.26
CA PHE A 116 9.97 4.72 -2.00
C PHE A 116 9.32 6.01 -1.51
N TRP A 117 10.00 6.76 -0.64
CA TRP A 117 9.50 8.04 -0.15
C TRP A 117 9.26 9.02 -1.28
N ASN A 118 10.25 9.24 -2.14
CA ASN A 118 10.15 10.21 -3.23
C ASN A 118 9.11 9.81 -4.29
N ALA A 119 8.87 8.51 -4.47
CA ALA A 119 7.89 8.03 -5.43
C ALA A 119 6.45 8.05 -4.88
N LEU A 120 6.26 7.74 -3.59
CA LEU A 120 4.94 7.52 -3.00
C LEU A 120 4.40 8.75 -2.26
N SER A 121 5.23 9.62 -1.67
CA SER A 121 4.73 10.75 -0.89
C SER A 121 4.07 11.80 -1.78
N ALA A 122 2.77 12.01 -1.56
CA ALA A 122 1.96 12.98 -2.32
C ALA A 122 1.17 13.95 -1.43
N VAL A 123 1.09 13.70 -0.11
CA VAL A 123 0.27 14.48 0.83
C VAL A 123 1.15 14.91 2.01
N PRO A 124 1.81 16.08 1.95
CA PRO A 124 2.81 16.53 2.94
C PRO A 124 2.33 16.59 4.39
N GLU A 125 1.04 16.84 4.60
CA GLU A 125 0.39 16.86 5.92
C GLU A 125 0.21 15.47 6.55
N SER A 126 0.33 14.42 5.75
CA SER A 126 0.27 13.02 6.23
C SER A 126 1.64 12.43 6.53
N GLU A 127 2.72 13.21 6.33
CA GLU A 127 4.09 12.76 6.55
C GLU A 127 4.48 12.86 8.03
N GLN A 128 4.74 11.72 8.67
CA GLN A 128 5.20 11.66 10.06
C GLN A 128 5.86 10.31 10.37
N CYS A 129 7.07 10.29 10.92
CA CYS A 129 7.74 9.09 11.42
C CYS A 129 7.77 7.91 10.44
N GLY A 130 8.04 8.19 9.17
CA GLY A 130 8.01 7.18 8.10
C GLY A 130 6.65 6.95 7.46
N TRP A 131 5.57 7.51 8.01
CA TRP A 131 4.25 7.48 7.39
C TRP A 131 4.16 8.51 6.27
N LEU A 132 3.45 8.13 5.23
CA LEU A 132 3.08 8.99 4.11
C LEU A 132 1.75 8.53 3.50
N LYS A 133 1.16 9.36 2.65
CA LYS A 133 -0.02 9.04 1.85
C LYS A 133 0.30 9.28 0.38
N ASP A 134 -0.06 8.31 -0.46
CA ASP A 134 0.14 8.44 -1.90
C ASP A 134 -0.98 9.24 -2.59
N LYS A 135 -0.82 9.48 -3.89
CA LYS A 135 -1.78 10.24 -4.70
C LYS A 135 -3.16 9.57 -4.85
N TYR A 136 -3.27 8.29 -4.51
CA TYR A 136 -4.52 7.54 -4.51
C TYR A 136 -5.19 7.50 -3.14
N GLY A 137 -4.54 8.07 -2.12
CA GLY A 137 -5.03 8.13 -0.74
C GLY A 137 -4.68 6.91 0.11
N LEU A 138 -3.88 5.97 -0.40
CA LEU A 138 -3.40 4.83 0.37
C LEU A 138 -2.25 5.26 1.29
N SER A 139 -2.30 4.80 2.54
CA SER A 139 -1.27 5.09 3.55
C SER A 139 -0.16 4.05 3.49
N TRP A 140 1.09 4.53 3.59
CA TRP A 140 2.30 3.72 3.60
C TRP A 140 3.16 4.05 4.81
N GLN A 141 3.94 3.07 5.25
CA GLN A 141 5.00 3.23 6.23
C GLN A 141 6.32 2.80 5.59
N ILE A 142 7.24 3.76 5.41
CA ILE A 142 8.56 3.51 4.80
C ILE A 142 9.57 3.52 5.94
N ILE A 143 9.99 2.35 6.37
CA ILE A 143 10.84 2.17 7.55
C ILE A 143 12.07 1.31 7.26
N PRO A 144 13.18 1.52 7.94
CA PRO A 144 14.33 0.62 7.84
C PRO A 144 14.01 -0.76 8.43
N GLU A 145 14.44 -1.85 7.80
CA GLU A 145 14.30 -3.21 8.34
C GLU A 145 14.92 -3.36 9.74
N LYS A 146 15.96 -2.55 10.04
CA LYS A 146 16.64 -2.50 11.34
C LYS A 146 15.99 -1.55 12.35
N MET A 147 14.75 -1.11 12.13
CA MET A 147 14.10 -0.09 12.99
C MET A 147 14.15 -0.48 14.47
N ASN A 148 13.84 -1.74 14.80
CA ASN A 148 13.86 -2.21 16.19
C ASN A 148 15.27 -2.14 16.80
N GLU A 149 16.31 -2.45 16.04
CA GLU A 149 17.70 -2.35 16.49
C GLU A 149 18.11 -0.90 16.73
N LEU A 150 17.79 -0.02 15.78
CA LEU A 150 18.08 1.42 15.87
C LEU A 150 17.42 2.05 17.10
N MET A 151 16.13 1.77 17.29
CA MET A 151 15.37 2.31 18.41
C MET A 151 15.77 1.69 19.77
N GLY A 152 16.22 0.43 19.76
CA GLY A 152 16.56 -0.31 20.97
C GLY A 152 17.94 0.05 21.57
N LYS A 153 18.84 0.69 20.83
CA LYS A 153 20.18 1.06 21.33
C LYS A 153 20.12 2.06 22.50
N ASN A 154 19.38 3.12 22.34
CA ASN A 154 19.15 4.14 23.37
C ASN A 154 17.76 4.76 23.18
N PRO A 155 16.69 4.11 23.66
CA PRO A 155 15.30 4.56 23.42
C PRO A 155 15.01 5.99 23.89
N GLU A 156 15.67 6.45 24.95
CA GLU A 156 15.49 7.81 25.50
C GLU A 156 16.00 8.88 24.53
N LYS A 157 17.01 8.56 23.74
CA LYS A 157 17.59 9.46 22.73
C LYS A 157 16.99 9.27 21.36
N THR A 158 16.78 8.04 20.92
CA THR A 158 16.31 7.74 19.56
C THR A 158 14.83 8.08 19.36
N THR A 159 13.99 7.90 20.38
CA THR A 159 12.55 8.19 20.26
C THR A 159 12.27 9.67 19.95
N PRO A 160 12.82 10.65 20.68
CA PRO A 160 12.62 12.07 20.33
C PRO A 160 13.08 12.41 18.91
N VAL A 161 14.21 11.84 18.47
CA VAL A 161 14.74 12.06 17.12
C VAL A 161 13.76 11.50 16.08
N MET A 162 13.29 10.27 16.23
CA MET A 162 12.32 9.66 15.33
C MET A 162 11.02 10.48 15.23
N LEU A 163 10.49 10.93 16.38
CA LEU A 163 9.25 11.71 16.43
C LEU A 163 9.32 13.07 15.74
N GLN A 164 10.51 13.61 15.52
CA GLN A 164 10.74 14.86 14.80
C GLN A 164 10.91 14.64 13.29
N GLN A 165 11.13 13.42 12.85
CA GLN A 165 11.32 13.10 11.44
C GLN A 165 9.97 12.92 10.72
N LYS A 166 9.91 13.35 9.48
CA LYS A 166 8.91 12.91 8.51
C LYS A 166 9.40 11.63 7.84
N LYS A 167 10.30 11.76 6.87
CA LYS A 167 11.06 10.63 6.31
C LYS A 167 12.11 10.17 7.32
N ILE A 168 12.24 8.87 7.51
CA ILE A 168 13.26 8.32 8.41
C ILE A 168 14.66 8.54 7.81
N ILE A 169 15.53 9.14 8.62
CA ILE A 169 16.96 9.30 8.33
C ILE A 169 17.73 8.39 9.29
N ILE A 170 18.24 7.30 8.71
CA ILE A 170 18.93 6.24 9.49
C ILE A 170 20.12 6.79 10.28
N ALA A 171 20.94 7.65 9.64
CA ALA A 171 22.12 8.21 10.26
C ALA A 171 21.83 9.03 11.53
N ASP A 172 20.69 9.74 11.59
CA ASP A 172 20.30 10.50 12.77
C ASP A 172 19.92 9.57 13.92
N LEU A 173 19.23 8.46 13.63
CA LEU A 173 18.88 7.44 14.62
C LEU A 173 20.12 6.70 15.12
N GLU A 174 21.06 6.36 14.24
CA GLU A 174 22.34 5.74 14.60
C GLU A 174 23.15 6.65 15.51
N LYS A 175 23.24 7.95 15.18
CA LYS A 175 23.93 8.95 16.00
C LYS A 175 23.29 9.03 17.39
N ALA A 176 21.98 9.22 17.48
CA ALA A 176 21.26 9.30 18.75
C ALA A 176 21.38 8.01 19.58
N GLY A 177 21.43 6.86 18.93
CA GLY A 177 21.60 5.57 19.61
C GLY A 177 23.00 5.32 20.18
N ASN A 178 24.01 6.06 19.71
CA ASN A 178 25.40 5.94 20.17
C ASN A 178 25.79 7.02 21.20
N GLU A 179 24.92 7.97 21.52
CA GLU A 179 25.06 8.99 22.59
C GLU A 179 24.63 8.44 23.94
#